data_f41acf207f56d3f0f32d7f294d1f28f9
#
_entry.id   f41acf207f56d3f0f32d7f294d1f28f9
#
_cell.length_a   1.000
_cell.length_b   1.000
_cell.length_c   1.000
_cell.angle_alpha   90.00
_cell.angle_beta   90.00
_cell.angle_gamma   90.00
#
_symmetry.space_group_name_H-M   'P 1'
#
loop_
_entity.id
_entity.type
_entity.pdbx_description
1 polymer ?
#
loop_
_entity_poly.entity_id
_entity_poly.type
_entity_poly.pdbx_seq_one_letter_code
_entity_poly.pdbx_strand_id
1 'polypeptide(L)'
;MLKPAALTKTLMPLLTGAVAMTFSAALLASDLAARFQDRNGDLVADTPTNAREWVDPATLIFAYTPVEDPAVYARVWEGFMKHMEQVTGKNVRFFPVQSNAAQLEAMRAGRLHVAGFNTGSNPLAVNCAGFVPFAMMAREDNSFGYEMEIITYPGSGISSIPDLKGRNLAFTSPTSNSGFKAPSALLEAEFNLLEKRDFEPAFSGGHDNSILGVVNKDYDAAAIANSVLKRMIARGVVRDNQYETIYTSQTFPTTGYGHVYNLKPELAEKVKQAFFTYDWEGSALKAEFQNSGEARFIPITYKEHWAVIRTIDNAMGVKYNCN
;
A
#
# COMPACT_ATOMS: atom_id res chain seq x y z
N MET A 1 -31.28 -18.90 -86.17
CA MET A 1 -30.14 -17.98 -86.17
C MET A 1 -30.46 -16.87 -85.15
N LEU A 2 -30.05 -16.98 -83.93
CA LEU A 2 -30.26 -16.01 -82.88
C LEU A 2 -28.85 -15.50 -82.37
N LYS A 3 -28.61 -14.19 -82.48
CA LYS A 3 -27.39 -13.55 -82.04
C LYS A 3 -27.42 -13.40 -80.48
N PRO A 4 -26.29 -13.52 -79.77
CA PRO A 4 -26.23 -13.27 -78.36
C PRO A 4 -26.07 -11.80 -78.06
N ALA A 5 -26.79 -11.31 -77.04
CA ALA A 5 -26.70 -9.94 -76.48
C ALA A 5 -25.47 -9.79 -75.60
N ALA A 6 -24.79 -8.70 -75.79
CA ALA A 6 -23.61 -8.29 -74.98
C ALA A 6 -24.07 -7.74 -73.64
N LEU A 7 -23.57 -8.32 -72.57
CA LEU A 7 -23.75 -7.81 -71.18
C LEU A 7 -22.60 -6.80 -70.86
N THR A 8 -22.93 -5.53 -70.74
CA THR A 8 -22.03 -4.47 -70.26
C THR A 8 -21.94 -4.55 -68.74
N LYS A 9 -20.76 -4.87 -68.22
CA LYS A 9 -20.46 -4.81 -66.79
C LYS A 9 -20.10 -3.36 -66.40
N THR A 10 -20.99 -2.77 -65.61
CA THR A 10 -20.73 -1.47 -64.96
C THR A 10 -19.85 -1.69 -63.71
N LEU A 11 -18.63 -1.24 -63.71
CA LEU A 11 -17.77 -1.21 -62.52
C LEU A 11 -18.21 -0.04 -61.61
N MET A 12 -18.64 -0.41 -60.42
CA MET A 12 -18.89 0.54 -59.33
C MET A 12 -17.62 0.69 -58.52
N PRO A 13 -17.13 1.91 -58.22
CA PRO A 13 -15.92 2.08 -57.38
C PRO A 13 -16.27 1.81 -55.93
N LEU A 14 -15.54 0.88 -55.28
CA LEU A 14 -15.52 0.72 -53.82
C LEU A 14 -14.83 1.94 -53.20
N LEU A 15 -15.62 2.77 -52.52
CA LEU A 15 -15.09 3.70 -51.54
C LEU A 15 -14.67 2.94 -50.28
N THR A 16 -13.36 2.72 -50.12
CA THR A 16 -12.78 2.28 -48.85
C THR A 16 -12.69 3.47 -47.92
N GLY A 17 -13.73 3.68 -47.10
CA GLY A 17 -13.69 4.60 -45.98
C GLY A 17 -12.81 4.02 -44.86
N ALA A 18 -11.61 4.53 -44.72
CA ALA A 18 -10.79 4.28 -43.55
C ALA A 18 -11.40 5.03 -42.35
N VAL A 19 -12.11 4.27 -41.49
CA VAL A 19 -12.54 4.76 -40.18
C VAL A 19 -11.28 4.83 -39.32
N ALA A 20 -10.70 6.00 -39.19
CA ALA A 20 -9.68 6.27 -38.17
C ALA A 20 -10.36 6.18 -36.80
N MET A 21 -10.22 5.04 -36.13
CA MET A 21 -10.52 4.93 -34.69
C MET A 21 -9.49 5.77 -33.94
N THR A 22 -9.87 6.98 -33.61
CA THR A 22 -9.17 7.76 -32.61
C THR A 22 -9.39 7.06 -31.26
N PHE A 23 -8.40 6.28 -30.82
CA PHE A 23 -8.29 5.90 -29.44
C PHE A 23 -8.09 7.19 -28.64
N SER A 24 -9.17 7.77 -28.14
CA SER A 24 -9.08 8.71 -27.02
C SER A 24 -8.50 7.90 -25.86
N ALA A 25 -7.18 8.07 -25.63
CA ALA A 25 -6.61 7.72 -24.33
C ALA A 25 -7.38 8.58 -23.33
N ALA A 26 -8.35 7.97 -22.62
CA ALA A 26 -8.91 8.57 -21.44
C ALA A 26 -7.70 8.81 -20.52
N LEU A 27 -7.26 10.06 -20.41
CA LEU A 27 -6.41 10.48 -19.31
C LEU A 27 -7.17 10.04 -18.06
N LEU A 28 -6.66 9.04 -17.36
CA LEU A 28 -7.12 8.73 -16.02
C LEU A 28 -6.92 10.01 -15.24
N ALA A 29 -8.02 10.69 -14.93
CA ALA A 29 -7.97 11.91 -14.13
C ALA A 29 -7.22 11.55 -12.84
N SER A 30 -6.18 12.31 -12.52
CA SER A 30 -5.47 12.16 -11.27
C SER A 30 -6.46 12.38 -10.12
N ASP A 31 -6.54 11.46 -9.17
CA ASP A 31 -7.36 11.59 -7.96
C ASP A 31 -6.72 12.57 -6.93
N LEU A 32 -5.64 13.25 -7.31
CA LEU A 32 -4.93 14.20 -6.47
C LEU A 32 -5.84 15.35 -6.03
N ALA A 33 -5.72 15.76 -4.76
CA ALA A 33 -6.40 16.94 -4.27
C ALA A 33 -6.07 18.17 -5.14
N ALA A 34 -7.05 19.06 -5.37
CA ALA A 34 -6.95 20.18 -6.31
C ALA A 34 -5.75 21.12 -6.09
N ARG A 35 -5.15 21.10 -4.89
CA ARG A 35 -3.95 21.88 -4.57
C ARG A 35 -2.64 21.30 -5.15
N PHE A 36 -2.66 20.07 -5.63
CA PHE A 36 -1.50 19.39 -6.21
C PHE A 36 -1.55 19.42 -7.72
N GLN A 37 -0.39 19.34 -8.33
CA GLN A 37 -0.22 19.22 -9.78
C GLN A 37 0.53 17.90 -10.08
N ASP A 38 0.20 17.31 -11.21
CA ASP A 38 0.87 16.12 -11.77
C ASP A 38 1.01 16.37 -13.28
N ARG A 39 2.09 17.05 -13.66
CA ARG A 39 2.33 17.43 -15.06
C ARG A 39 2.99 16.33 -15.87
N ASN A 40 3.68 15.41 -15.21
CA ASN A 40 4.40 14.31 -15.85
C ASN A 40 3.56 13.02 -15.93
N GLY A 41 2.41 12.98 -15.28
CA GLY A 41 1.48 11.85 -15.31
C GLY A 41 1.96 10.62 -14.52
N ASP A 42 2.77 10.82 -13.47
CA ASP A 42 3.27 9.75 -12.60
C ASP A 42 2.35 9.45 -11.40
N LEU A 43 1.23 10.19 -11.30
CA LEU A 43 0.18 10.06 -10.29
C LEU A 43 0.62 10.50 -8.88
N VAL A 44 1.70 11.25 -8.75
CA VAL A 44 2.11 11.87 -7.50
C VAL A 44 2.18 13.39 -7.65
N ALA A 45 2.15 14.11 -6.53
CA ALA A 45 2.23 15.56 -6.56
C ALA A 45 3.62 16.03 -7.00
N ASP A 46 3.66 16.90 -8.01
CA ASP A 46 4.88 17.59 -8.45
C ASP A 46 5.48 18.44 -7.33
N THR A 47 6.79 18.50 -7.27
CA THR A 47 7.49 19.51 -6.45
C THR A 47 7.11 20.91 -6.94
N PRO A 48 6.73 21.85 -6.05
CA PRO A 48 6.41 23.23 -6.43
C PRO A 48 7.56 23.91 -7.15
N THR A 49 7.23 24.66 -8.20
CA THR A 49 8.22 25.46 -8.94
C THR A 49 8.65 26.73 -8.19
N ASN A 50 7.79 27.21 -7.28
CA ASN A 50 8.06 28.37 -6.45
C ASN A 50 8.84 27.92 -5.19
N ALA A 51 10.08 28.37 -5.07
CA ALA A 51 10.95 28.02 -3.93
C ALA A 51 10.41 28.47 -2.55
N ARG A 52 9.48 29.44 -2.52
CA ARG A 52 8.84 29.88 -1.26
C ARG A 52 7.89 28.83 -0.65
N GLU A 53 7.47 27.86 -1.48
CA GLU A 53 6.62 26.76 -1.05
C GLU A 53 7.43 25.55 -0.56
N TRP A 54 8.75 25.58 -0.72
CA TRP A 54 9.61 24.50 -0.27
C TRP A 54 9.77 24.48 1.25
N VAL A 55 9.78 23.28 1.77
CA VAL A 55 10.03 23.02 3.21
C VAL A 55 11.48 22.55 3.37
N ASP A 56 12.26 23.29 4.18
CA ASP A 56 13.65 22.96 4.53
C ASP A 56 13.80 22.95 6.05
N PRO A 57 13.24 21.94 6.76
CA PRO A 57 13.18 21.93 8.21
C PRO A 57 14.57 21.69 8.82
N ALA A 58 14.83 22.26 10.00
CA ALA A 58 16.03 21.95 10.78
C ALA A 58 16.00 20.51 11.34
N THR A 59 14.80 19.97 11.55
CA THR A 59 14.57 18.60 12.03
C THR A 59 13.58 17.90 11.09
N LEU A 60 14.02 16.82 10.46
CA LEU A 60 13.15 15.90 9.73
C LEU A 60 12.35 15.05 10.71
N ILE A 61 11.06 14.99 10.52
CA ILE A 61 10.19 14.09 11.27
C ILE A 61 9.92 12.87 10.40
N PHE A 62 10.25 11.70 10.93
CA PHE A 62 10.06 10.40 10.28
C PHE A 62 9.03 9.57 11.04
N ALA A 63 8.10 8.92 10.32
CA ALA A 63 7.15 7.97 10.89
C ALA A 63 7.10 6.68 10.08
N TYR A 64 6.99 5.57 10.77
CA TYR A 64 6.66 4.27 10.19
C TYR A 64 5.18 3.96 10.44
N THR A 65 4.55 3.32 9.47
CA THR A 65 3.12 2.97 9.53
C THR A 65 2.77 2.13 10.75
N PRO A 66 1.63 2.39 11.42
CA PRO A 66 1.22 1.66 12.62
C PRO A 66 0.58 0.30 12.26
N VAL A 67 1.36 -0.64 11.74
CA VAL A 67 0.90 -2.01 11.43
C VAL A 67 0.89 -2.90 12.68
N GLU A 68 1.65 -2.52 13.68
CA GLU A 68 1.76 -3.07 15.03
C GLU A 68 1.95 -1.92 16.02
N ASP A 69 2.13 -2.21 17.33
CA ASP A 69 2.43 -1.18 18.34
C ASP A 69 3.65 -0.33 17.91
N PRO A 70 3.51 0.99 17.78
CA PRO A 70 4.59 1.89 17.38
C PRO A 70 5.83 1.83 18.29
N ALA A 71 5.70 1.42 19.54
CA ALA A 71 6.83 1.28 20.48
C ALA A 71 7.83 0.20 20.04
N VAL A 72 7.38 -0.82 19.29
CA VAL A 72 8.22 -1.86 18.71
C VAL A 72 9.23 -1.23 17.75
N TYR A 73 8.78 -0.28 16.94
CA TYR A 73 9.58 0.26 15.84
C TYR A 73 10.49 1.42 16.19
N ALA A 74 10.28 2.12 17.30
CA ALA A 74 11.13 3.26 17.68
C ALA A 74 12.62 2.88 17.75
N ARG A 75 12.93 1.71 18.32
CA ARG A 75 14.32 1.19 18.41
C ARG A 75 14.81 0.58 17.09
N VAL A 76 13.92 -0.05 16.34
CA VAL A 76 14.26 -0.67 15.05
C VAL A 76 14.77 0.37 14.06
N TRP A 77 14.17 1.55 14.03
CA TRP A 77 14.52 2.63 13.10
C TRP A 77 15.66 3.55 13.58
N GLU A 78 16.15 3.40 14.83
CA GLU A 78 17.17 4.31 15.40
C GLU A 78 18.46 4.39 14.56
N GLY A 79 19.00 3.24 14.13
CA GLY A 79 20.19 3.20 13.29
C GLY A 79 19.99 3.84 11.93
N PHE A 80 18.85 3.62 11.31
CA PHE A 80 18.48 4.24 10.05
C PHE A 80 18.32 5.76 10.18
N MET A 81 17.71 6.24 11.25
CA MET A 81 17.58 7.69 11.50
C MET A 81 18.96 8.36 11.66
N LYS A 82 19.88 7.76 12.40
CA LYS A 82 21.27 8.26 12.53
C LYS A 82 21.97 8.32 11.16
N HIS A 83 21.77 7.31 10.30
CA HIS A 83 22.30 7.33 8.95
C HIS A 83 21.66 8.47 8.13
N MET A 84 20.35 8.66 8.22
CA MET A 84 19.66 9.77 7.55
C MET A 84 20.15 11.13 8.02
N GLU A 85 20.48 11.31 9.33
CA GLU A 85 21.12 12.52 9.85
C GLU A 85 22.47 12.80 9.19
N GLN A 86 23.31 11.77 9.06
CA GLN A 86 24.62 11.88 8.42
C GLN A 86 24.52 12.28 6.94
N VAL A 87 23.60 11.67 6.20
CA VAL A 87 23.44 11.93 4.76
C VAL A 87 22.78 13.29 4.50
N THR A 88 21.79 13.65 5.28
CA THR A 88 21.00 14.88 5.04
C THR A 88 21.63 16.12 5.68
N GLY A 89 22.40 15.96 6.76
CA GLY A 89 22.87 17.05 7.60
C GLY A 89 21.78 17.69 8.46
N LYS A 90 20.63 17.01 8.63
CA LYS A 90 19.49 17.45 9.43
C LYS A 90 19.37 16.57 10.67
N ASN A 91 18.80 17.10 11.76
CA ASN A 91 18.34 16.24 12.85
C ASN A 91 17.17 15.39 12.35
N VAL A 92 17.05 14.13 12.83
CA VAL A 92 15.94 13.24 12.51
C VAL A 92 15.26 12.76 13.78
N ARG A 93 13.93 12.84 13.84
CA ARG A 93 13.14 12.37 14.97
C ARG A 93 12.06 11.38 14.53
N PHE A 94 11.95 10.30 15.27
CA PHE A 94 10.83 9.36 15.11
C PHE A 94 9.55 9.95 15.70
N PHE A 95 8.47 9.86 14.94
CA PHE A 95 7.12 10.22 15.39
C PHE A 95 6.27 8.95 15.51
N PRO A 96 6.03 8.44 16.72
CA PRO A 96 5.20 7.28 16.92
C PRO A 96 3.74 7.63 16.65
N VAL A 97 3.18 7.08 15.59
CA VAL A 97 1.78 7.29 15.22
C VAL A 97 0.93 6.09 15.64
N GLN A 98 -0.27 6.35 16.17
CA GLN A 98 -1.18 5.32 16.69
C GLN A 98 -2.19 4.83 15.66
N SER A 99 -2.34 5.55 14.53
CA SER A 99 -3.25 5.17 13.46
C SER A 99 -2.81 5.73 12.10
N ASN A 100 -3.25 5.08 11.02
CA ASN A 100 -3.04 5.58 9.66
C ASN A 100 -3.63 6.98 9.45
N ALA A 101 -4.77 7.28 10.07
CA ALA A 101 -5.39 8.60 10.00
C ALA A 101 -4.51 9.67 10.68
N ALA A 102 -3.96 9.39 11.86
CA ALA A 102 -3.04 10.31 12.54
C ALA A 102 -1.76 10.56 11.73
N GLN A 103 -1.24 9.52 11.07
CA GLN A 103 -0.06 9.64 10.19
C GLN A 103 -0.35 10.55 8.98
N LEU A 104 -1.50 10.33 8.32
CA LEU A 104 -1.96 11.14 7.21
C LEU A 104 -2.11 12.60 7.59
N GLU A 105 -2.81 12.88 8.70
CA GLU A 105 -3.05 14.24 9.16
C GLU A 105 -1.75 14.94 9.60
N ALA A 106 -0.79 14.22 10.17
CA ALA A 106 0.51 14.79 10.49
C ALA A 106 1.24 15.27 9.22
N MET A 107 1.18 14.50 8.12
CA MET A 107 1.79 14.91 6.85
C MET A 107 1.02 16.05 6.19
N ARG A 108 -0.32 16.01 6.14
CA ARG A 108 -1.16 17.10 5.62
C ARG A 108 -0.91 18.43 6.32
N ALA A 109 -0.70 18.38 7.63
CA ALA A 109 -0.45 19.54 8.47
C ALA A 109 1.03 20.01 8.45
N GLY A 110 1.89 19.43 7.60
CA GLY A 110 3.31 19.77 7.49
C GLY A 110 4.15 19.41 8.74
N ARG A 111 3.67 18.48 9.58
CA ARG A 111 4.34 18.00 10.78
C ARG A 111 5.09 16.70 10.59
N LEU A 112 4.95 16.07 9.43
CA LEU A 112 5.62 14.82 9.05
C LEU A 112 6.25 15.01 7.68
N HIS A 113 7.55 14.75 7.55
CA HIS A 113 8.32 15.06 6.35
C HIS A 113 8.70 13.81 5.54
N VAL A 114 9.03 12.72 6.23
CA VAL A 114 9.43 11.43 5.65
C VAL A 114 8.62 10.34 6.33
N ALA A 115 8.07 9.42 5.54
CA ALA A 115 7.22 8.38 6.12
C ALA A 115 7.30 7.05 5.36
N GLY A 116 6.98 5.96 6.06
CA GLY A 116 6.50 4.73 5.47
C GLY A 116 4.99 4.64 5.64
N PHE A 117 4.23 4.68 4.55
CA PHE A 117 2.79 4.40 4.57
C PHE A 117 2.51 2.97 4.14
N ASN A 118 1.64 2.27 4.87
CA ASN A 118 1.27 0.91 4.50
C ASN A 118 0.58 0.86 3.11
N THR A 119 0.49 -0.32 2.56
CA THR A 119 -0.01 -0.59 1.21
C THR A 119 -1.35 0.08 0.92
N GLY A 120 -2.31 -0.05 1.82
CA GLY A 120 -3.68 0.45 1.61
C GLY A 120 -3.86 1.94 1.92
N SER A 121 -3.05 2.54 2.83
CA SER A 121 -3.11 3.98 3.13
C SER A 121 -2.26 4.83 2.19
N ASN A 122 -1.35 4.20 1.44
CA ASN A 122 -0.47 4.90 0.50
C ASN A 122 -1.23 5.73 -0.55
N PRO A 123 -2.28 5.21 -1.25
CA PRO A 123 -3.05 6.01 -2.20
C PRO A 123 -3.69 7.25 -1.55
N LEU A 124 -4.21 7.12 -0.34
CA LEU A 124 -4.79 8.25 0.38
C LEU A 124 -3.73 9.30 0.74
N ALA A 125 -2.53 8.86 1.15
CA ALA A 125 -1.42 9.76 1.44
C ALA A 125 -0.92 10.49 0.19
N VAL A 126 -0.82 9.79 -0.95
CA VAL A 126 -0.46 10.39 -2.25
C VAL A 126 -1.49 11.45 -2.63
N ASN A 127 -2.76 11.08 -2.65
CA ASN A 127 -3.83 11.95 -3.16
C ASN A 127 -4.13 13.14 -2.22
N CYS A 128 -4.06 12.95 -0.90
CA CYS A 128 -4.52 13.94 0.07
C CYS A 128 -3.41 14.66 0.83
N ALA A 129 -2.25 14.07 0.98
CA ALA A 129 -1.14 14.67 1.75
C ALA A 129 0.09 15.07 0.90
N GLY A 130 0.07 14.77 -0.41
CA GLY A 130 1.21 15.02 -1.28
C GLY A 130 2.41 14.13 -0.92
N PHE A 131 2.14 12.90 -0.52
CA PHE A 131 3.17 11.90 -0.28
C PHE A 131 3.76 11.43 -1.61
N VAL A 132 5.08 11.44 -1.72
CA VAL A 132 5.83 10.99 -2.90
C VAL A 132 6.61 9.73 -2.54
N PRO A 133 6.05 8.53 -2.75
CA PRO A 133 6.74 7.28 -2.48
C PRO A 133 7.83 7.04 -3.52
N PHE A 134 9.00 6.61 -3.08
CA PHE A 134 10.16 6.35 -3.93
C PHE A 134 10.88 5.05 -3.61
N ALA A 135 10.61 4.43 -2.46
CA ALA A 135 11.24 3.19 -2.03
C ALA A 135 10.25 2.22 -1.38
N MET A 136 10.56 0.93 -1.43
CA MET A 136 9.97 -0.10 -0.60
C MET A 136 11.05 -1.09 -0.17
N MET A 137 10.76 -1.91 0.84
CA MET A 137 11.61 -3.02 1.24
C MET A 137 11.45 -4.21 0.30
N ALA A 138 12.53 -4.92 0.05
CA ALA A 138 12.58 -6.10 -0.80
C ALA A 138 13.56 -7.13 -0.26
N ARG A 139 13.48 -8.35 -0.80
CA ARG A 139 14.43 -9.43 -0.55
C ARG A 139 15.78 -9.15 -1.22
N GLU A 140 16.79 -9.97 -0.93
CA GLU A 140 18.13 -9.85 -1.53
C GLU A 140 18.10 -9.91 -3.06
N ASP A 141 17.19 -10.69 -3.64
CA ASP A 141 17.00 -10.83 -5.09
C ASP A 141 16.14 -9.73 -5.73
N ASN A 142 15.80 -8.69 -4.97
CA ASN A 142 14.89 -7.60 -5.32
C ASN A 142 13.41 -8.02 -5.49
N SER A 143 13.04 -9.27 -5.25
CA SER A 143 11.62 -9.61 -5.15
C SER A 143 11.02 -8.92 -3.92
N PHE A 144 9.77 -8.51 -4.02
CA PHE A 144 9.10 -7.78 -2.97
C PHE A 144 7.68 -8.30 -2.75
N GLY A 145 7.12 -7.93 -1.64
CA GLY A 145 5.71 -8.13 -1.39
C GLY A 145 5.43 -9.04 -0.20
N TYR A 146 4.15 -9.05 0.14
CA TYR A 146 3.56 -9.87 1.20
C TYR A 146 2.18 -10.35 0.73
N GLU A 147 1.64 -11.35 1.38
CA GLU A 147 0.30 -11.86 1.13
C GLU A 147 -0.65 -11.46 2.27
N MET A 148 -1.92 -11.23 1.92
CA MET A 148 -3.01 -11.23 2.86
C MET A 148 -3.35 -12.68 3.21
N GLU A 149 -3.47 -12.97 4.50
CA GLU A 149 -3.98 -14.23 4.98
C GLU A 149 -5.26 -14.03 5.79
N ILE A 150 -6.17 -15.00 5.69
CA ILE A 150 -7.27 -15.12 6.64
C ILE A 150 -6.94 -16.31 7.53
N ILE A 151 -6.82 -16.03 8.83
CA ILE A 151 -6.43 -17.00 9.84
C ILE A 151 -7.56 -17.26 10.82
N THR A 152 -7.54 -18.44 11.43
CA THR A 152 -8.42 -18.87 12.50
C THR A 152 -7.63 -19.62 13.57
N TYR A 153 -8.24 -19.98 14.71
CA TYR A 153 -7.61 -20.81 15.73
C TYR A 153 -7.94 -22.30 15.53
N PRO A 154 -7.04 -23.22 15.90
CA PRO A 154 -7.26 -24.65 15.79
C PRO A 154 -8.52 -25.09 16.54
N GLY A 155 -9.38 -25.85 15.85
CA GLY A 155 -10.65 -26.33 16.41
C GLY A 155 -11.79 -25.30 16.39
N SER A 156 -11.66 -24.19 15.64
CA SER A 156 -12.72 -23.19 15.43
C SER A 156 -13.93 -23.75 14.65
N GLY A 157 -13.71 -24.82 13.87
CA GLY A 157 -14.68 -25.35 12.91
C GLY A 157 -14.74 -24.53 11.60
N ILE A 158 -13.76 -23.65 11.38
CA ILE A 158 -13.61 -22.86 10.15
C ILE A 158 -12.42 -23.43 9.37
N SER A 159 -12.66 -23.95 8.17
CA SER A 159 -11.64 -24.56 7.31
C SER A 159 -11.52 -23.88 5.94
N SER A 160 -12.48 -23.02 5.61
CA SER A 160 -12.60 -22.35 4.32
C SER A 160 -13.37 -21.04 4.44
N ILE A 161 -13.30 -20.19 3.40
CA ILE A 161 -14.00 -18.89 3.39
C ILE A 161 -15.52 -19.01 3.62
N PRO A 162 -16.26 -19.97 3.01
CA PRO A 162 -17.69 -20.12 3.29
C PRO A 162 -18.06 -20.37 4.77
N ASP A 163 -17.16 -20.94 5.56
CA ASP A 163 -17.37 -21.22 6.98
C ASP A 163 -17.35 -19.95 7.85
N LEU A 164 -16.97 -18.80 7.29
CA LEU A 164 -17.04 -17.49 7.94
C LEU A 164 -18.49 -17.01 8.16
N LYS A 165 -19.46 -17.64 7.50
CA LYS A 165 -20.87 -17.27 7.64
C LYS A 165 -21.33 -17.45 9.09
N GLY A 166 -21.90 -16.37 9.67
CA GLY A 166 -22.33 -16.34 11.06
C GLY A 166 -21.18 -16.18 12.08
N ARG A 167 -19.95 -15.94 11.63
CA ARG A 167 -18.76 -15.80 12.47
C ARG A 167 -18.37 -14.34 12.70
N ASN A 168 -17.51 -14.13 13.68
CA ASN A 168 -16.86 -12.85 13.96
C ASN A 168 -15.52 -12.78 13.21
N LEU A 169 -15.40 -11.88 12.25
CA LEU A 169 -14.17 -11.66 11.46
C LEU A 169 -13.50 -10.35 11.86
N ALA A 170 -12.28 -10.44 12.38
CA ALA A 170 -11.50 -9.24 12.69
C ALA A 170 -10.82 -8.67 11.43
N PHE A 171 -11.02 -7.37 11.26
CA PHE A 171 -10.25 -6.50 10.38
C PHE A 171 -9.31 -5.62 11.21
N THR A 172 -8.28 -5.01 10.57
CA THR A 172 -7.33 -4.17 11.30
C THR A 172 -7.77 -2.70 11.34
N SER A 173 -7.84 -2.05 10.18
CA SER A 173 -8.29 -0.67 10.05
C SER A 173 -8.91 -0.44 8.67
N PRO A 174 -9.82 0.54 8.50
CA PRO A 174 -10.51 0.78 7.22
C PRO A 174 -9.59 1.13 6.04
N THR A 175 -8.37 1.61 6.30
CA THR A 175 -7.39 1.94 5.27
C THR A 175 -6.36 0.83 5.02
N SER A 176 -6.41 -0.28 5.76
CA SER A 176 -5.50 -1.41 5.55
C SER A 176 -5.84 -2.16 4.26
N ASN A 177 -4.82 -2.52 3.46
CA ASN A 177 -5.03 -3.39 2.31
C ASN A 177 -5.40 -4.82 2.75
N SER A 178 -4.48 -5.54 3.39
CA SER A 178 -4.69 -6.94 3.79
C SER A 178 -5.58 -7.11 5.01
N GLY A 179 -5.73 -6.08 5.82
CA GLY A 179 -6.58 -6.12 7.01
C GLY A 179 -8.00 -5.61 6.79
N PHE A 180 -8.38 -5.17 5.58
CA PHE A 180 -9.75 -4.73 5.29
C PHE A 180 -10.09 -4.75 3.80
N LYS A 181 -9.42 -3.93 2.95
CA LYS A 181 -9.85 -3.70 1.56
C LYS A 181 -9.81 -4.98 0.71
N ALA A 182 -8.68 -5.66 0.68
CA ALA A 182 -8.53 -6.87 -0.12
C ALA A 182 -9.42 -8.02 0.36
N PRO A 183 -9.50 -8.33 1.67
CA PRO A 183 -10.43 -9.37 2.14
C PRO A 183 -11.89 -8.99 1.92
N SER A 184 -12.32 -7.73 2.10
CA SER A 184 -13.71 -7.33 1.84
C SER A 184 -14.06 -7.49 0.36
N ALA A 185 -13.18 -7.04 -0.55
CA ALA A 185 -13.38 -7.21 -1.98
C ALA A 185 -13.45 -8.71 -2.38
N LEU A 186 -12.57 -9.55 -1.81
CA LEU A 186 -12.56 -10.99 -2.03
C LEU A 186 -13.87 -11.64 -1.56
N LEU A 187 -14.26 -11.37 -0.32
CA LEU A 187 -15.44 -11.97 0.31
C LEU A 187 -16.71 -11.62 -0.46
N GLU A 188 -16.85 -10.36 -0.91
CA GLU A 188 -17.99 -9.93 -1.70
C GLU A 188 -17.95 -10.52 -3.12
N ALA A 189 -16.85 -10.35 -3.85
CA ALA A 189 -16.79 -10.66 -5.27
C ALA A 189 -16.77 -12.17 -5.57
N GLU A 190 -16.06 -12.97 -4.77
CA GLU A 190 -15.87 -14.39 -5.04
C GLU A 190 -16.80 -15.30 -4.22
N PHE A 191 -17.21 -14.86 -3.03
CA PHE A 191 -17.98 -15.68 -2.10
C PHE A 191 -19.39 -15.11 -1.81
N ASN A 192 -19.71 -13.91 -2.30
CA ASN A 192 -20.96 -13.21 -2.00
C ASN A 192 -21.25 -13.09 -0.47
N LEU A 193 -20.19 -12.93 0.30
CA LEU A 193 -20.25 -12.71 1.74
C LEU A 193 -20.13 -11.21 2.04
N LEU A 194 -21.13 -10.63 2.70
CA LEU A 194 -21.18 -9.20 3.04
C LEU A 194 -21.14 -9.01 4.55
N GLU A 195 -20.43 -7.95 4.97
CA GLU A 195 -20.40 -7.50 6.35
C GLU A 195 -21.82 -7.29 6.91
N LYS A 196 -22.04 -7.64 8.17
CA LYS A 196 -23.30 -7.49 8.92
C LYS A 196 -24.47 -8.30 8.36
N ARG A 197 -24.38 -8.83 7.14
CA ARG A 197 -25.37 -9.73 6.55
C ARG A 197 -24.99 -11.20 6.80
N ASP A 198 -23.73 -11.53 6.51
CA ASP A 198 -23.25 -12.91 6.50
C ASP A 198 -22.23 -13.18 7.61
N PHE A 199 -21.48 -12.17 8.06
CA PHE A 199 -20.55 -12.26 9.18
C PHE A 199 -20.51 -10.92 9.94
N GLU A 200 -20.07 -10.97 11.22
CA GLU A 200 -19.93 -9.78 12.06
C GLU A 200 -18.49 -9.24 11.98
N PRO A 201 -18.29 -8.02 11.45
CA PRO A 201 -16.98 -7.41 11.36
C PRO A 201 -16.57 -6.76 12.68
N ALA A 202 -15.28 -6.89 13.04
CA ALA A 202 -14.68 -6.17 14.17
C ALA A 202 -13.39 -5.48 13.70
N PHE A 203 -13.09 -4.26 14.19
CA PHE A 203 -11.84 -3.58 13.89
C PHE A 203 -10.92 -3.61 15.10
N SER A 204 -9.78 -4.32 15.00
CA SER A 204 -8.81 -4.53 16.08
C SER A 204 -7.82 -3.39 16.26
N GLY A 205 -7.67 -2.52 15.26
CA GLY A 205 -6.71 -1.42 15.22
C GLY A 205 -5.36 -1.76 14.60
N GLY A 206 -4.87 -3.01 14.71
CA GLY A 206 -3.56 -3.44 14.20
C GLY A 206 -3.53 -4.93 13.84
N HIS A 207 -2.53 -5.34 13.07
CA HIS A 207 -2.38 -6.75 12.69
C HIS A 207 -2.01 -7.63 13.88
N ASP A 208 -1.17 -7.13 14.79
CA ASP A 208 -0.82 -7.79 16.05
C ASP A 208 -2.05 -8.07 16.91
N ASN A 209 -2.91 -7.07 17.09
CA ASN A 209 -4.17 -7.23 17.82
C ASN A 209 -5.11 -8.25 17.17
N SER A 210 -5.22 -8.23 15.83
CA SER A 210 -6.02 -9.23 15.10
C SER A 210 -5.49 -10.66 15.30
N ILE A 211 -4.17 -10.83 15.19
CA ILE A 211 -3.51 -12.13 15.35
C ILE A 211 -3.67 -12.64 16.78
N LEU A 212 -3.39 -11.80 17.79
CA LEU A 212 -3.55 -12.15 19.19
C LEU A 212 -5.01 -12.43 19.54
N GLY A 213 -5.95 -11.69 18.98
CA GLY A 213 -7.38 -11.92 19.17
C GLY A 213 -7.83 -13.29 18.66
N VAL A 214 -7.28 -13.78 17.54
CA VAL A 214 -7.52 -15.15 17.06
C VAL A 214 -6.86 -16.16 17.99
N VAL A 215 -5.61 -15.98 18.36
CA VAL A 215 -4.88 -16.88 19.27
C VAL A 215 -5.58 -17.01 20.62
N ASN A 216 -6.12 -15.92 21.14
CA ASN A 216 -6.87 -15.88 22.40
C ASN A 216 -8.35 -16.28 22.26
N LYS A 217 -8.83 -16.50 21.02
CA LYS A 217 -10.23 -16.82 20.69
C LYS A 217 -11.22 -15.69 20.96
N ASP A 218 -10.76 -14.44 20.93
CA ASP A 218 -11.60 -13.24 21.00
C ASP A 218 -12.32 -13.00 19.67
N TYR A 219 -11.69 -13.46 18.55
CA TYR A 219 -12.23 -13.46 17.20
C TYR A 219 -12.21 -14.86 16.62
N ASP A 220 -13.25 -15.23 15.87
CA ASP A 220 -13.33 -16.53 15.18
C ASP A 220 -12.29 -16.63 14.06
N ALA A 221 -12.07 -15.53 13.34
CA ALA A 221 -11.08 -15.39 12.27
C ALA A 221 -10.58 -13.96 12.17
N ALA A 222 -9.47 -13.77 11.46
CA ALA A 222 -8.94 -12.44 11.17
C ALA A 222 -8.26 -12.37 9.80
N ALA A 223 -8.41 -11.21 9.14
CA ALA A 223 -7.66 -10.89 7.92
C ALA A 223 -6.40 -10.09 8.30
N ILE A 224 -5.23 -10.59 7.91
CA ILE A 224 -3.94 -10.09 8.37
C ILE A 224 -2.91 -9.96 7.22
N ALA A 225 -1.79 -9.29 7.51
CA ALA A 225 -0.58 -9.35 6.70
C ALA A 225 0.32 -10.49 7.22
N ASN A 226 0.65 -11.45 6.37
CA ASN A 226 1.51 -12.57 6.75
C ASN A 226 2.91 -12.13 7.18
N SER A 227 3.41 -11.01 6.66
CA SER A 227 4.68 -10.42 7.08
C SER A 227 4.70 -10.05 8.57
N VAL A 228 3.58 -9.54 9.11
CA VAL A 228 3.44 -9.26 10.55
C VAL A 228 3.43 -10.56 11.34
N LEU A 229 2.63 -11.55 10.91
CA LEU A 229 2.57 -12.86 11.57
C LEU A 229 3.96 -13.53 11.66
N LYS A 230 4.72 -13.54 10.55
CA LYS A 230 6.09 -14.06 10.50
C LYS A 230 7.01 -13.38 11.51
N ARG A 231 6.95 -12.06 11.66
CA ARG A 231 7.74 -11.31 12.65
C ARG A 231 7.29 -11.63 14.09
N MET A 232 5.99 -11.74 14.34
CA MET A 232 5.49 -12.13 15.67
C MET A 232 5.92 -13.54 16.06
N ILE A 233 5.95 -14.47 15.12
CA ILE A 233 6.49 -15.83 15.34
C ILE A 233 7.97 -15.77 15.67
N ALA A 234 8.76 -15.04 14.88
CA ALA A 234 10.20 -14.90 15.11
C ALA A 234 10.54 -14.27 16.46
N ARG A 235 9.69 -13.35 16.95
CA ARG A 235 9.80 -12.78 18.31
C ARG A 235 9.26 -13.69 19.41
N GLY A 236 8.72 -14.86 19.08
CA GLY A 236 8.15 -15.81 20.04
C GLY A 236 6.82 -15.37 20.67
N VAL A 237 6.15 -14.37 20.07
CA VAL A 237 4.85 -13.86 20.54
C VAL A 237 3.73 -14.82 20.15
N VAL A 238 3.84 -15.46 18.99
CA VAL A 238 2.89 -16.45 18.47
C VAL A 238 3.65 -17.71 18.07
N ARG A 239 3.02 -18.88 18.21
CA ARG A 239 3.55 -20.18 17.77
C ARG A 239 2.71 -20.74 16.63
N ASP A 240 3.33 -21.51 15.72
CA ASP A 240 2.68 -22.08 14.53
C ASP A 240 1.45 -22.96 14.84
N ASN A 241 1.39 -23.56 16.04
CA ASN A 241 0.26 -24.40 16.45
C ASN A 241 -0.91 -23.61 17.08
N GLN A 242 -0.87 -22.29 17.08
CA GLN A 242 -1.91 -21.44 17.69
C GLN A 242 -2.88 -20.86 16.66
N TYR A 243 -2.61 -21.03 15.37
CA TYR A 243 -3.46 -20.56 14.28
C TYR A 243 -3.49 -21.55 13.12
N GLU A 244 -4.46 -21.38 12.25
CA GLU A 244 -4.60 -22.07 10.96
C GLU A 244 -4.91 -21.04 9.88
N THR A 245 -4.21 -21.12 8.73
CA THR A 245 -4.47 -20.25 7.59
C THR A 245 -5.51 -20.91 6.68
N ILE A 246 -6.64 -20.24 6.44
CA ILE A 246 -7.73 -20.74 5.58
C ILE A 246 -7.72 -20.10 4.19
N TYR A 247 -6.98 -19.01 4.01
CA TYR A 247 -6.82 -18.35 2.71
C TYR A 247 -5.51 -17.57 2.65
N THR A 248 -4.85 -17.61 1.48
CA THR A 248 -3.68 -16.78 1.15
C THR A 248 -3.91 -16.11 -0.20
N SER A 249 -3.72 -14.80 -0.27
CA SER A 249 -3.93 -14.00 -1.48
C SER A 249 -2.75 -14.05 -2.45
N GLN A 250 -2.90 -13.37 -3.59
CA GLN A 250 -1.77 -12.92 -4.39
C GLN A 250 -0.87 -11.98 -3.60
N THR A 251 0.35 -11.78 -4.10
CA THR A 251 1.33 -10.87 -3.51
C THR A 251 0.94 -9.40 -3.75
N PHE A 252 1.05 -8.58 -2.69
CA PHE A 252 0.85 -7.13 -2.71
C PHE A 252 2.17 -6.39 -2.43
N PRO A 253 2.35 -5.14 -2.91
CA PRO A 253 3.49 -4.32 -2.52
C PRO A 253 3.49 -4.06 -1.01
N THR A 254 4.68 -3.97 -0.41
CA THR A 254 4.83 -3.69 1.02
C THR A 254 4.61 -2.20 1.34
N THR A 255 5.07 -1.73 2.51
CA THR A 255 5.08 -0.31 2.87
C THR A 255 5.86 0.51 1.84
N GLY A 256 5.24 1.57 1.34
CA GLY A 256 5.92 2.56 0.50
C GLY A 256 6.56 3.64 1.36
N TYR A 257 7.85 3.88 1.15
CA TYR A 257 8.62 4.95 1.82
C TYR A 257 8.76 6.14 0.90
N GLY A 258 8.58 7.33 1.47
CA GLY A 258 8.57 8.56 0.68
C GLY A 258 8.70 9.81 1.55
N HIS A 259 8.63 10.94 0.88
CA HIS A 259 8.66 12.26 1.51
C HIS A 259 7.45 13.11 1.09
N VAL A 260 7.22 14.22 1.76
CA VAL A 260 6.22 15.21 1.36
C VAL A 260 6.65 15.91 0.06
N TYR A 261 5.70 16.17 -0.85
CA TYR A 261 5.94 16.69 -2.22
C TYR A 261 6.75 17.98 -2.28
N ASN A 262 6.61 18.85 -1.29
CA ASN A 262 7.23 20.16 -1.23
C ASN A 262 8.51 20.21 -0.39
N LEU A 263 9.10 19.06 -0.06
CA LEU A 263 10.42 19.05 0.54
C LEU A 263 11.41 19.69 -0.44
N LYS A 264 12.31 20.54 0.05
CA LYS A 264 13.32 21.20 -0.77
C LYS A 264 14.06 20.18 -1.64
N PRO A 265 14.18 20.37 -2.98
CA PRO A 265 14.65 19.35 -3.90
C PRO A 265 15.97 18.67 -3.49
N GLU A 266 16.97 19.45 -3.09
CA GLU A 266 18.27 18.91 -2.67
C GLU A 266 18.16 18.07 -1.39
N LEU A 267 17.22 18.42 -0.49
CA LEU A 267 16.96 17.65 0.71
C LEU A 267 16.18 16.36 0.39
N ALA A 268 15.23 16.43 -0.54
CA ALA A 268 14.50 15.25 -1.02
C ALA A 268 15.44 14.20 -1.63
N GLU A 269 16.40 14.64 -2.45
CA GLU A 269 17.42 13.73 -3.03
C GLU A 269 18.33 13.12 -1.96
N LYS A 270 18.74 13.89 -0.95
CA LYS A 270 19.50 13.35 0.19
C LYS A 270 18.69 12.35 1.03
N VAL A 271 17.39 12.59 1.21
CA VAL A 271 16.50 11.62 1.86
C VAL A 271 16.46 10.31 1.05
N LYS A 272 16.27 10.37 -0.27
CA LYS A 272 16.33 9.17 -1.13
C LYS A 272 17.68 8.47 -1.03
N GLN A 273 18.78 9.23 -1.08
CA GLN A 273 20.13 8.68 -0.91
C GLN A 273 20.27 7.92 0.41
N ALA A 274 19.74 8.45 1.52
CA ALA A 274 19.79 7.77 2.81
C ALA A 274 19.12 6.39 2.79
N PHE A 275 18.01 6.23 2.08
CA PHE A 275 17.38 4.92 1.92
C PHE A 275 18.25 3.94 1.14
N PHE A 276 18.83 4.37 0.00
CA PHE A 276 19.54 3.47 -0.90
C PHE A 276 21.01 3.22 -0.52
N THR A 277 21.55 4.00 0.41
CA THR A 277 22.93 3.81 0.93
C THR A 277 22.97 3.25 2.35
N TYR A 278 21.80 2.93 2.94
CA TYR A 278 21.77 2.36 4.28
C TYR A 278 22.35 0.93 4.26
N ASP A 279 23.31 0.71 5.14
CA ASP A 279 23.85 -0.62 5.37
C ASP A 279 22.93 -1.42 6.31
N TRP A 280 22.34 -2.47 5.79
CA TRP A 280 21.42 -3.33 6.54
C TRP A 280 22.17 -4.32 7.44
N GLU A 281 23.44 -4.64 7.13
CA GLU A 281 24.17 -5.67 7.86
C GLU A 281 24.38 -5.29 9.33
N GLY A 282 24.06 -6.23 10.23
CA GLY A 282 24.15 -6.02 11.67
C GLY A 282 23.21 -4.99 12.26
N SER A 283 22.28 -4.43 11.46
CA SER A 283 21.35 -3.41 11.92
C SER A 283 20.12 -4.00 12.61
N ALA A 284 19.50 -3.21 13.50
CA ALA A 284 18.20 -3.57 14.10
C ALA A 284 17.10 -3.67 13.04
N LEU A 285 17.21 -2.91 11.94
CA LEU A 285 16.29 -2.97 10.82
C LEU A 285 16.32 -4.33 10.15
N LYS A 286 17.52 -4.86 9.83
CA LYS A 286 17.67 -6.21 9.28
C LYS A 286 17.19 -7.27 10.28
N ALA A 287 17.56 -7.16 11.55
CA ALA A 287 17.16 -8.13 12.58
C ALA A 287 15.63 -8.28 12.68
N GLU A 288 14.87 -7.19 12.52
CA GLU A 288 13.41 -7.21 12.53
C GLU A 288 12.82 -7.71 11.20
N PHE A 289 13.21 -7.11 10.08
CA PHE A 289 12.52 -7.29 8.81
C PHE A 289 12.95 -8.52 8.01
N GLN A 290 14.15 -9.10 8.24
CA GLN A 290 14.57 -10.36 7.60
C GLN A 290 13.60 -11.51 7.87
N ASN A 291 12.89 -11.48 9.00
CA ASN A 291 11.93 -12.51 9.38
C ASN A 291 10.69 -12.54 8.47
N SER A 292 10.40 -11.43 7.79
CA SER A 292 9.41 -11.35 6.72
C SER A 292 10.04 -11.31 5.32
N GLY A 293 11.37 -11.49 5.25
CA GLY A 293 12.14 -11.63 4.01
C GLY A 293 12.76 -10.34 3.50
N GLU A 294 12.49 -9.19 4.14
CA GLU A 294 13.04 -7.91 3.69
C GLU A 294 14.51 -7.77 4.13
N ALA A 295 15.35 -7.30 3.20
CA ALA A 295 16.79 -7.21 3.39
C ALA A 295 17.42 -5.92 2.85
N ARG A 296 16.67 -5.14 2.07
CA ARG A 296 17.14 -3.91 1.43
C ARG A 296 15.99 -3.00 1.00
N PHE A 297 16.30 -1.75 0.68
CA PHE A 297 15.39 -0.87 -0.04
C PHE A 297 15.62 -0.94 -1.54
N ILE A 298 14.53 -0.93 -2.32
CA ILE A 298 14.55 -0.83 -3.78
C ILE A 298 13.79 0.42 -4.24
N PRO A 299 14.18 1.03 -5.38
CA PRO A 299 13.44 2.14 -5.97
C PRO A 299 12.10 1.67 -6.53
N ILE A 300 11.10 2.53 -6.43
CA ILE A 300 9.74 2.28 -6.94
C ILE A 300 9.17 3.50 -7.65
N THR A 301 8.09 3.27 -8.42
CA THR A 301 7.16 4.29 -8.87
C THR A 301 5.78 4.00 -8.31
N TYR A 302 5.05 5.03 -7.89
CA TYR A 302 3.68 4.86 -7.41
C TYR A 302 2.77 4.31 -8.50
N LYS A 303 2.93 4.85 -9.72
CA LYS A 303 2.11 4.50 -10.87
C LYS A 303 2.12 3.00 -11.19
N GLU A 304 3.28 2.37 -11.11
CA GLU A 304 3.44 0.94 -11.45
C GLU A 304 3.18 0.04 -10.25
N HIS A 305 3.89 0.28 -9.15
CA HIS A 305 3.89 -0.64 -8.00
C HIS A 305 2.58 -0.65 -7.21
N TRP A 306 1.81 0.45 -7.25
CA TRP A 306 0.48 0.54 -6.61
C TRP A 306 -0.70 0.36 -7.57
N ALA A 307 -0.47 -0.09 -8.81
CA ALA A 307 -1.55 -0.30 -9.79
C ALA A 307 -2.63 -1.27 -9.28
N VAL A 308 -2.21 -2.39 -8.68
CA VAL A 308 -3.14 -3.39 -8.13
C VAL A 308 -3.99 -2.80 -6.99
N ILE A 309 -3.40 -1.96 -6.14
CA ILE A 309 -4.13 -1.34 -5.01
C ILE A 309 -5.14 -0.32 -5.50
N ARG A 310 -4.79 0.49 -6.51
CA ARG A 310 -5.76 1.41 -7.15
C ARG A 310 -6.90 0.65 -7.81
N THR A 311 -6.63 -0.53 -8.39
CA THR A 311 -7.68 -1.39 -8.96
C THR A 311 -8.64 -1.88 -7.87
N ILE A 312 -8.13 -2.32 -6.71
CA ILE A 312 -8.95 -2.72 -5.56
C ILE A 312 -9.77 -1.53 -5.05
N ASP A 313 -9.14 -0.37 -4.84
CA ASP A 313 -9.81 0.83 -4.38
C ASP A 313 -10.94 1.26 -5.34
N ASN A 314 -10.71 1.20 -6.64
CA ASN A 314 -11.73 1.49 -7.66
C ASN A 314 -12.88 0.48 -7.62
N ALA A 315 -12.59 -0.81 -7.50
CA ALA A 315 -13.62 -1.85 -7.41
C ALA A 315 -14.50 -1.69 -6.17
N MET A 316 -13.93 -1.26 -5.05
CA MET A 316 -14.65 -0.95 -3.81
C MET A 316 -15.34 0.43 -3.83
N GLY A 317 -15.22 1.20 -4.92
CA GLY A 317 -15.79 2.56 -5.00
C GLY A 317 -15.15 3.56 -4.03
N VAL A 318 -13.91 3.31 -3.58
CA VAL A 318 -13.19 4.22 -2.67
C VAL A 318 -13.03 5.59 -3.32
N LYS A 319 -13.44 6.63 -2.60
CA LYS A 319 -13.21 8.03 -2.97
C LYS A 319 -12.25 8.65 -1.97
N TYR A 320 -11.20 9.30 -2.47
CA TYR A 320 -10.24 10.00 -1.62
C TYR A 320 -10.78 11.38 -1.26
N ASN A 321 -11.56 11.43 -0.16
CA ASN A 321 -12.06 12.69 0.37
C ASN A 321 -10.95 13.39 1.13
N CYS A 322 -10.34 14.39 0.50
CA CYS A 322 -9.19 15.12 1.03
C CYS A 322 -9.55 16.39 1.84
N ASN A 323 -10.84 16.58 2.19
CA ASN A 323 -11.34 17.74 2.93
C ASN A 323 -11.32 17.52 4.43
#